data_80862c3c1c7da750033fb97c9ba7e108
#
_entry.id   80862c3c1c7da750033fb97c9ba7e108
#
_cell.length_a   1.000
_cell.length_b   1.000
_cell.length_c   1.000
_cell.angle_alpha   90.00
_cell.angle_beta   90.00
_cell.angle_gamma   90.00
#
_symmetry.space_group_name_H-M   'P 1'
#
loop_
_entity.id
_entity.type
_entity.pdbx_description
1 polymer ?
#
loop_
_entity_poly.entity_id
_entity_poly.type
_entity_poly.pdbx_seq_one_letter_code
_entity_poly.pdbx_strand_id
1 'polypeptide(L)'
;MNKLKFTDSEQLVSQLNRSSSPTDAISAIAAISASEITETAAISALIQALSYHHAAVATAAVEALVKLAPATVEALITAYRSSTDQGLQAYIIQALAQIGDDRAFDVLAEVVGTAVANHCQGNVRRIAARGLGKIGITTDNPETIHHAIEKLTWALLTPEDWGLRYAAAVSLQEIATPEAKAALQVGLNQEADKVVRSRISTSVEKNLSH
;
A
#
# COMPACT_ATOMS: atom_id res chain seq x y z
N MET A 1 17.81 -22.86 -38.72
CA MET A 1 17.83 -21.67 -37.85
C MET A 1 16.43 -21.53 -37.29
N ASN A 2 16.19 -22.02 -36.07
CA ASN A 2 14.93 -21.92 -35.37
C ASN A 2 14.82 -20.48 -34.84
N LYS A 3 13.98 -19.63 -35.46
CA LYS A 3 13.56 -18.39 -34.80
C LYS A 3 12.72 -18.79 -33.60
N LEU A 4 13.29 -18.70 -32.40
CA LEU A 4 12.54 -18.68 -31.16
C LEU A 4 11.47 -17.60 -31.33
N LYS A 5 10.20 -17.99 -31.43
CA LYS A 5 9.08 -17.06 -31.32
C LYS A 5 9.07 -16.63 -29.87
N PHE A 6 9.43 -15.37 -29.59
CA PHE A 6 9.20 -14.77 -28.29
C PHE A 6 7.69 -14.86 -27.99
N THR A 7 7.36 -15.20 -26.75
CA THR A 7 5.98 -15.09 -26.27
C THR A 7 5.62 -13.60 -26.24
N ASP A 8 4.33 -13.27 -26.31
CA ASP A 8 3.88 -11.87 -26.21
C ASP A 8 4.38 -11.20 -24.91
N SER A 9 4.45 -11.98 -23.82
CA SER A 9 5.03 -11.57 -22.54
C SER A 9 6.50 -11.15 -22.65
N GLU A 10 7.36 -11.98 -23.26
CA GLU A 10 8.78 -11.67 -23.46
C GLU A 10 9.00 -10.44 -24.34
N GLN A 11 8.14 -10.22 -25.31
CA GLN A 11 8.22 -9.03 -26.17
C GLN A 11 7.89 -7.77 -25.38
N LEU A 12 6.83 -7.77 -24.57
CA LEU A 12 6.42 -6.62 -23.77
C LEU A 12 7.44 -6.31 -22.66
N VAL A 13 7.98 -7.33 -21.99
CA VAL A 13 9.08 -7.16 -21.02
C VAL A 13 10.31 -6.57 -21.69
N SER A 14 10.70 -7.07 -22.88
CA SER A 14 11.82 -6.51 -23.64
C SER A 14 11.58 -5.06 -24.06
N GLN A 15 10.35 -4.70 -24.44
CA GLN A 15 9.97 -3.34 -24.76
C GLN A 15 10.09 -2.41 -23.54
N LEU A 16 9.61 -2.83 -22.38
CA LEU A 16 9.75 -2.08 -21.14
C LEU A 16 11.23 -1.86 -20.78
N ASN A 17 12.03 -2.92 -20.80
CA ASN A 17 13.45 -2.86 -20.43
C ASN A 17 14.31 -2.02 -21.39
N ARG A 18 13.86 -1.84 -22.65
CA ARG A 18 14.55 -1.05 -23.67
C ARG A 18 13.93 0.32 -23.88
N SER A 19 12.92 0.70 -23.11
CA SER A 19 12.27 1.98 -23.27
C SER A 19 13.27 3.12 -23.06
N SER A 20 13.32 4.04 -24.02
CA SER A 20 14.23 5.18 -24.02
C SER A 20 13.53 6.48 -23.55
N SER A 21 12.21 6.44 -23.43
CA SER A 21 11.41 7.56 -22.95
C SER A 21 10.40 7.13 -21.89
N PRO A 22 9.96 8.06 -21.01
CA PRO A 22 8.89 7.78 -20.06
C PRO A 22 7.58 7.34 -20.73
N THR A 23 7.27 7.89 -21.90
CA THR A 23 6.06 7.55 -22.65
C THR A 23 6.09 6.10 -23.15
N ASP A 24 7.24 5.64 -23.66
CA ASP A 24 7.41 4.27 -24.13
C ASP A 24 7.31 3.28 -22.95
N ALA A 25 7.92 3.62 -21.80
CA ALA A 25 7.84 2.83 -20.59
C ALA A 25 6.39 2.69 -20.11
N ILE A 26 5.64 3.80 -20.01
CA ILE A 26 4.23 3.79 -19.61
C ILE A 26 3.39 2.96 -20.58
N SER A 27 3.64 3.07 -21.89
CA SER A 27 2.92 2.29 -22.89
C SER A 27 3.16 0.79 -22.73
N ALA A 28 4.42 0.38 -22.49
CA ALA A 28 4.78 -1.01 -22.27
C ALA A 28 4.15 -1.56 -20.97
N ILE A 29 4.19 -0.78 -19.86
CA ILE A 29 3.56 -1.12 -18.59
C ILE A 29 2.04 -1.31 -18.78
N ALA A 30 1.40 -0.40 -19.48
CA ALA A 30 -0.04 -0.47 -19.77
C ALA A 30 -0.38 -1.74 -20.60
N ALA A 31 0.44 -2.10 -21.56
CA ALA A 31 0.25 -3.30 -22.36
C ALA A 31 0.40 -4.59 -21.52
N ILE A 32 1.40 -4.68 -20.63
CA ILE A 32 1.58 -5.80 -19.69
C ILE A 32 0.33 -5.93 -18.81
N SER A 33 -0.13 -4.82 -18.23
CA SER A 33 -1.30 -4.79 -17.36
C SER A 33 -2.60 -5.13 -18.09
N ALA A 34 -2.77 -4.68 -19.33
CA ALA A 34 -3.96 -4.96 -20.13
C ALA A 34 -4.04 -6.43 -20.58
N SER A 35 -2.90 -7.07 -20.81
CA SER A 35 -2.79 -8.48 -21.18
C SER A 35 -2.82 -9.43 -19.97
N GLU A 36 -2.99 -8.90 -18.73
CA GLU A 36 -3.05 -9.66 -17.47
C GLU A 36 -1.85 -10.63 -17.28
N ILE A 37 -0.67 -10.19 -17.74
CA ILE A 37 0.55 -10.99 -17.70
C ILE A 37 1.09 -11.04 -16.26
N THR A 38 1.11 -12.24 -15.68
CA THR A 38 1.54 -12.50 -14.29
C THR A 38 2.79 -13.36 -14.18
N GLU A 39 3.49 -13.62 -15.28
CA GLU A 39 4.75 -14.32 -15.27
C GLU A 39 5.82 -13.56 -14.47
N THR A 40 6.68 -14.30 -13.79
CA THR A 40 7.72 -13.76 -12.91
C THR A 40 8.56 -12.69 -13.58
N ALA A 41 8.90 -12.85 -14.87
CA ALA A 41 9.70 -11.89 -15.61
C ALA A 41 8.97 -10.54 -15.78
N ALA A 42 7.67 -10.57 -16.04
CA ALA A 42 6.85 -9.36 -16.19
C ALA A 42 6.67 -8.64 -14.85
N ILE A 43 6.35 -9.38 -13.77
CA ILE A 43 6.27 -8.80 -12.43
C ILE A 43 7.60 -8.18 -12.01
N SER A 44 8.73 -8.86 -12.25
CA SER A 44 10.06 -8.33 -11.95
C SER A 44 10.38 -7.05 -12.73
N ALA A 45 10.00 -6.98 -14.01
CA ALA A 45 10.19 -5.79 -14.83
C ALA A 45 9.33 -4.61 -14.33
N LEU A 46 8.08 -4.87 -13.90
CA LEU A 46 7.22 -3.86 -13.29
C LEU A 46 7.78 -3.35 -11.96
N ILE A 47 8.33 -4.24 -11.12
CA ILE A 47 8.98 -3.85 -9.86
C ILE A 47 10.23 -2.99 -10.13
N GLN A 48 11.03 -3.34 -11.15
CA GLN A 48 12.18 -2.51 -11.56
C GLN A 48 11.73 -1.12 -12.06
N ALA A 49 10.59 -1.05 -12.75
CA ALA A 49 10.02 0.22 -13.21
C ALA A 49 9.61 1.17 -12.07
N LEU A 50 9.42 0.68 -10.83
CA LEU A 50 9.21 1.53 -9.65
C LEU A 50 10.43 2.41 -9.32
N SER A 51 11.64 1.99 -9.71
CA SER A 51 12.89 2.76 -9.53
C SER A 51 13.17 3.72 -10.69
N TYR A 52 12.27 3.84 -11.64
CA TYR A 52 12.48 4.73 -12.78
C TYR A 52 12.50 6.20 -12.32
N HIS A 53 13.49 6.99 -12.78
CA HIS A 53 13.66 8.40 -12.38
C HIS A 53 12.59 9.36 -12.94
N HIS A 54 11.37 8.85 -13.12
CA HIS A 54 10.21 9.63 -13.57
C HIS A 54 8.95 9.17 -12.85
N ALA A 55 8.39 10.05 -12.05
CA ALA A 55 7.25 9.72 -11.16
C ALA A 55 6.05 9.09 -11.88
N ALA A 56 5.74 9.54 -13.12
CA ALA A 56 4.61 8.96 -13.87
C ALA A 56 4.86 7.50 -14.28
N VAL A 57 6.11 7.10 -14.54
CA VAL A 57 6.45 5.70 -14.84
C VAL A 57 6.29 4.85 -13.59
N ALA A 58 6.81 5.30 -12.45
CA ALA A 58 6.67 4.60 -11.18
C ALA A 58 5.19 4.48 -10.77
N THR A 59 4.38 5.53 -10.97
CA THR A 59 2.94 5.48 -10.71
C THR A 59 2.23 4.47 -11.61
N ALA A 60 2.52 4.46 -12.91
CA ALA A 60 1.95 3.48 -13.83
C ALA A 60 2.34 2.03 -13.44
N ALA A 61 3.58 1.82 -12.97
CA ALA A 61 4.03 0.52 -12.48
C ALA A 61 3.28 0.10 -11.20
N VAL A 62 3.05 1.02 -10.25
CA VAL A 62 2.19 0.75 -9.08
C VAL A 62 0.80 0.31 -9.51
N GLU A 63 0.15 1.06 -10.40
CA GLU A 63 -1.20 0.75 -10.90
C GLU A 63 -1.25 -0.62 -11.57
N ALA A 64 -0.25 -0.96 -12.40
CA ALA A 64 -0.14 -2.25 -13.05
C ALA A 64 0.01 -3.40 -12.04
N LEU A 65 0.91 -3.24 -11.04
CA LEU A 65 1.14 -4.24 -9.98
C LEU A 65 -0.12 -4.45 -9.12
N VAL A 66 -0.85 -3.38 -8.83
CA VAL A 66 -2.13 -3.45 -8.10
C VAL A 66 -3.19 -4.19 -8.93
N LYS A 67 -3.29 -3.90 -10.23
CA LYS A 67 -4.26 -4.57 -11.12
C LYS A 67 -3.98 -6.06 -11.27
N LEU A 68 -2.70 -6.46 -11.26
CA LEU A 68 -2.27 -7.87 -11.41
C LEU A 68 -2.27 -8.64 -10.08
N ALA A 69 -2.75 -8.04 -8.98
CA ALA A 69 -2.91 -8.74 -7.72
C ALA A 69 -3.96 -9.88 -7.85
N PRO A 70 -3.83 -10.95 -7.07
CA PRO A 70 -2.90 -11.17 -5.95
C PRO A 70 -1.54 -11.76 -6.35
N ALA A 71 -1.27 -11.97 -7.64
CA ALA A 71 -0.05 -12.63 -8.13
C ALA A 71 1.25 -11.83 -7.83
N THR A 72 1.14 -10.51 -7.64
CA THR A 72 2.28 -9.61 -7.42
C THR A 72 2.73 -9.50 -5.96
N VAL A 73 1.89 -9.91 -5.00
CA VAL A 73 2.09 -9.64 -3.57
C VAL A 73 3.41 -10.20 -3.04
N GLU A 74 3.68 -11.49 -3.24
CA GLU A 74 4.90 -12.13 -2.74
C GLU A 74 6.18 -11.53 -3.34
N ALA A 75 6.13 -11.19 -4.64
CA ALA A 75 7.27 -10.55 -5.30
C ALA A 75 7.51 -9.14 -4.74
N LEU A 76 6.46 -8.37 -4.44
CA LEU A 76 6.55 -7.06 -3.81
C LEU A 76 7.13 -7.15 -2.39
N ILE A 77 6.67 -8.10 -1.57
CA ILE A 77 7.19 -8.34 -0.21
C ILE A 77 8.68 -8.69 -0.26
N THR A 78 9.05 -9.59 -1.17
CA THR A 78 10.45 -10.00 -1.37
C THR A 78 11.33 -8.82 -1.79
N ALA A 79 10.86 -8.02 -2.74
CA ALA A 79 11.57 -6.83 -3.22
C ALA A 79 11.72 -5.77 -2.11
N TYR A 80 10.69 -5.55 -1.29
CA TYR A 80 10.76 -4.66 -0.14
C TYR A 80 11.86 -5.06 0.83
N ARG A 81 11.89 -6.35 1.23
CA ARG A 81 12.85 -6.88 2.21
C ARG A 81 14.29 -6.91 1.70
N SER A 82 14.48 -7.09 0.40
CA SER A 82 15.81 -7.16 -0.22
C SER A 82 16.39 -5.79 -0.61
N SER A 83 15.57 -4.74 -0.67
CA SER A 83 15.99 -3.41 -1.10
C SER A 83 16.42 -2.53 0.06
N THR A 84 17.46 -1.72 -0.17
CA THR A 84 17.86 -0.59 0.70
C THR A 84 17.46 0.77 0.11
N ASP A 85 16.89 0.79 -1.08
CA ASP A 85 16.42 2.00 -1.75
C ASP A 85 15.07 2.43 -1.15
N GLN A 86 15.08 3.52 -0.39
CA GLN A 86 13.89 4.07 0.27
C GLN A 86 12.81 4.52 -0.72
N GLY A 87 13.19 4.98 -1.92
CA GLY A 87 12.26 5.39 -2.96
C GLY A 87 11.49 4.19 -3.51
N LEU A 88 12.22 3.11 -3.86
CA LEU A 88 11.63 1.86 -4.28
C LEU A 88 10.73 1.27 -3.19
N GLN A 89 11.20 1.23 -1.93
CA GLN A 89 10.42 0.75 -0.80
C GLN A 89 9.13 1.55 -0.62
N ALA A 90 9.14 2.87 -0.80
CA ALA A 90 7.94 3.70 -0.69
C ALA A 90 6.88 3.35 -1.75
N TYR A 91 7.27 3.13 -3.01
CA TYR A 91 6.34 2.70 -4.07
C TYR A 91 5.82 1.28 -3.83
N ILE A 92 6.68 0.37 -3.32
CA ILE A 92 6.23 -0.99 -2.95
C ILE A 92 5.17 -0.92 -1.84
N ILE A 93 5.40 -0.14 -0.78
CA ILE A 93 4.41 0.06 0.29
C ILE A 93 3.11 0.65 -0.26
N GLN A 94 3.20 1.59 -1.20
CA GLN A 94 2.02 2.14 -1.87
C GLN A 94 1.24 1.06 -2.62
N ALA A 95 1.91 0.18 -3.36
CA ALA A 95 1.28 -0.93 -4.08
C ALA A 95 0.62 -1.92 -3.10
N LEU A 96 1.36 -2.40 -2.09
CA LEU A 96 0.84 -3.34 -1.08
C LEU A 96 -0.36 -2.77 -0.32
N ALA A 97 -0.30 -1.50 0.07
CA ALA A 97 -1.41 -0.81 0.74
C ALA A 97 -2.66 -0.68 -0.15
N GLN A 98 -2.48 -0.45 -1.45
CA GLN A 98 -3.59 -0.39 -2.41
C GLN A 98 -4.16 -1.78 -2.74
N ILE A 99 -3.35 -2.83 -2.70
CA ILE A 99 -3.82 -4.22 -2.88
C ILE A 99 -4.67 -4.63 -1.69
N GLY A 100 -4.18 -4.48 -0.47
CA GLY A 100 -4.89 -4.85 0.76
C GLY A 100 -4.97 -6.37 0.98
N ASP A 101 -3.98 -7.12 0.50
CA ASP A 101 -3.84 -8.56 0.73
C ASP A 101 -3.22 -8.82 2.10
N ASP A 102 -3.75 -9.77 2.87
CA ASP A 102 -3.35 -10.05 4.25
C ASP A 102 -1.89 -10.53 4.40
N ARG A 103 -1.30 -11.12 3.37
CA ARG A 103 0.13 -11.46 3.33
C ARG A 103 1.05 -10.24 3.52
N ALA A 104 0.58 -9.05 3.16
CA ALA A 104 1.33 -7.80 3.34
C ALA A 104 1.25 -7.24 4.77
N PHE A 105 0.46 -7.85 5.67
CA PHE A 105 0.19 -7.33 7.01
C PHE A 105 1.48 -7.01 7.78
N ASP A 106 2.40 -7.96 7.90
CA ASP A 106 3.63 -7.79 8.69
C ASP A 106 4.49 -6.64 8.19
N VAL A 107 4.65 -6.51 6.86
CA VAL A 107 5.42 -5.43 6.25
C VAL A 107 4.77 -4.07 6.54
N LEU A 108 3.46 -3.96 6.37
CA LEU A 108 2.74 -2.71 6.62
C LEU A 108 2.74 -2.34 8.11
N ALA A 109 2.58 -3.33 9.01
CA ALA A 109 2.62 -3.13 10.46
C ALA A 109 4.01 -2.69 10.95
N GLU A 110 5.08 -3.26 10.38
CA GLU A 110 6.46 -2.83 10.64
C GLU A 110 6.65 -1.37 10.24
N VAL A 111 6.27 -0.99 9.01
CA VAL A 111 6.39 0.39 8.51
C VAL A 111 5.62 1.38 9.37
N VAL A 112 4.41 1.07 9.82
CA VAL A 112 3.64 1.91 10.76
C VAL A 112 4.40 2.14 12.06
N GLY A 113 5.11 1.13 12.57
CA GLY A 113 5.87 1.18 13.83
C GLY A 113 7.23 1.85 13.74
N THR A 114 7.75 2.14 12.53
CA THR A 114 9.10 2.68 12.35
C THR A 114 9.23 4.11 12.90
N ALA A 115 10.36 4.44 13.51
CA ALA A 115 10.69 5.80 13.88
C ALA A 115 10.94 6.66 12.63
N VAL A 116 10.44 7.91 12.65
CA VAL A 116 10.50 8.81 11.50
C VAL A 116 11.71 9.73 11.59
N ALA A 117 12.62 9.64 10.62
CA ALA A 117 13.74 10.56 10.51
C ALA A 117 13.43 11.77 9.60
N ASN A 118 12.43 11.68 8.71
CA ASN A 118 12.07 12.74 7.77
C ASN A 118 10.59 12.67 7.32
N HIS A 119 10.11 13.73 6.64
CA HIS A 119 8.74 13.84 6.17
C HIS A 119 8.33 12.76 5.15
N CYS A 120 9.26 12.28 4.31
CA CYS A 120 8.97 11.23 3.33
C CYS A 120 8.60 9.93 4.03
N GLN A 121 9.35 9.54 5.07
CA GLN A 121 9.05 8.36 5.88
C GLN A 121 7.71 8.51 6.62
N GLY A 122 7.38 9.70 7.10
CA GLY A 122 6.07 10.00 7.68
C GLY A 122 4.92 9.72 6.72
N ASN A 123 5.05 10.11 5.45
CA ASN A 123 4.04 9.83 4.43
C ASN A 123 3.88 8.33 4.16
N VAL A 124 4.99 7.59 4.06
CA VAL A 124 4.97 6.13 3.86
C VAL A 124 4.27 5.41 5.02
N ARG A 125 4.48 5.85 6.27
CA ARG A 125 3.77 5.32 7.44
C ARG A 125 2.26 5.54 7.37
N ARG A 126 1.82 6.70 6.89
CA ARG A 126 0.39 7.02 6.70
C ARG A 126 -0.24 6.12 5.62
N ILE A 127 0.49 5.89 4.52
CA ILE A 127 0.07 4.96 3.47
C ILE A 127 -0.03 3.54 4.02
N ALA A 128 0.95 3.08 4.80
CA ALA A 128 0.92 1.77 5.42
C ALA A 128 -0.26 1.62 6.40
N ALA A 129 -0.58 2.64 7.20
CA ALA A 129 -1.75 2.63 8.08
C ALA A 129 -3.07 2.53 7.28
N ARG A 130 -3.16 3.20 6.12
CA ARG A 130 -4.30 3.04 5.21
C ARG A 130 -4.38 1.62 4.62
N GLY A 131 -3.22 1.02 4.32
CA GLY A 131 -3.12 -0.37 3.87
C GLY A 131 -3.59 -1.38 4.91
N LEU A 132 -3.22 -1.20 6.19
CA LEU A 132 -3.75 -2.02 7.28
C LEU A 132 -5.27 -1.90 7.41
N GLY A 133 -5.81 -0.69 7.23
CA GLY A 133 -7.26 -0.48 7.18
C GLY A 133 -7.91 -1.27 6.06
N LYS A 134 -7.31 -1.26 4.86
CA LYS A 134 -7.82 -2.03 3.72
C LYS A 134 -7.76 -3.53 3.97
N ILE A 135 -6.66 -4.06 4.51
CA ILE A 135 -6.58 -5.47 4.91
C ILE A 135 -7.71 -5.83 5.88
N GLY A 136 -7.94 -5.01 6.91
CA GLY A 136 -9.01 -5.23 7.88
C GLY A 136 -10.43 -5.22 7.30
N ILE A 137 -10.61 -4.68 6.08
CA ILE A 137 -11.91 -4.70 5.37
C ILE A 137 -11.99 -5.89 4.40
N THR A 138 -10.88 -6.27 3.78
CA THR A 138 -10.86 -7.25 2.67
C THR A 138 -10.64 -8.68 3.12
N THR A 139 -10.01 -8.90 4.28
CA THR A 139 -9.77 -10.25 4.81
C THR A 139 -10.99 -10.79 5.55
N ASP A 140 -11.21 -12.10 5.40
CA ASP A 140 -12.20 -12.84 6.21
C ASP A 140 -11.57 -13.47 7.47
N ASN A 141 -10.26 -13.27 7.71
CA ASN A 141 -9.56 -13.81 8.87
C ASN A 141 -9.75 -12.90 10.11
N PRO A 142 -10.50 -13.35 11.15
CA PRO A 142 -10.77 -12.53 12.32
C PRO A 142 -9.52 -12.13 13.11
N GLU A 143 -8.48 -12.99 13.12
CA GLU A 143 -7.22 -12.71 13.81
C GLU A 143 -6.45 -11.58 13.11
N THR A 144 -6.40 -11.60 11.77
CA THR A 144 -5.80 -10.51 10.97
C THR A 144 -6.56 -9.19 11.18
N ILE A 145 -7.89 -9.23 11.22
CA ILE A 145 -8.72 -8.04 11.51
C ILE A 145 -8.38 -7.48 12.89
N HIS A 146 -8.32 -8.34 13.91
CA HIS A 146 -7.98 -7.95 15.27
C HIS A 146 -6.60 -7.30 15.34
N HIS A 147 -5.56 -7.92 14.78
CA HIS A 147 -4.20 -7.37 14.77
C HIS A 147 -4.12 -6.04 13.99
N ALA A 148 -4.89 -5.89 12.91
CA ALA A 148 -4.96 -4.62 12.18
C ALA A 148 -5.56 -3.51 13.07
N ILE A 149 -6.63 -3.80 13.81
CA ILE A 149 -7.25 -2.87 14.74
C ILE A 149 -6.29 -2.52 15.89
N GLU A 150 -5.59 -3.49 16.48
CA GLU A 150 -4.59 -3.24 17.53
C GLU A 150 -3.49 -2.29 17.04
N LYS A 151 -2.92 -2.57 15.85
CA LYS A 151 -1.85 -1.73 15.29
C LYS A 151 -2.33 -0.33 14.94
N LEU A 152 -3.53 -0.21 14.39
CA LEU A 152 -4.15 1.08 14.08
C LEU A 152 -4.53 1.85 15.35
N THR A 153 -4.97 1.16 16.41
CA THR A 153 -5.23 1.76 17.73
C THR A 153 -3.95 2.33 18.32
N TRP A 154 -2.86 1.58 18.27
CA TRP A 154 -1.55 2.09 18.68
C TRP A 154 -1.16 3.33 17.84
N ALA A 155 -1.35 3.28 16.51
CA ALA A 155 -1.04 4.39 15.62
C ALA A 155 -1.92 5.63 15.85
N LEU A 156 -3.14 5.46 16.37
CA LEU A 156 -4.04 6.53 16.76
C LEU A 156 -3.63 7.19 18.09
N LEU A 157 -3.15 6.41 19.06
CA LEU A 157 -3.01 6.87 20.45
C LEU A 157 -1.56 7.25 20.83
N THR A 158 -0.55 6.81 20.11
CA THR A 158 0.83 6.89 20.56
C THR A 158 1.71 7.90 19.79
N PRO A 159 1.72 7.94 18.45
CA PRO A 159 2.68 8.77 17.72
C PRO A 159 2.40 10.28 17.81
N GLU A 160 3.48 11.09 17.81
CA GLU A 160 3.39 12.55 17.74
C GLU A 160 2.89 13.04 16.36
N ASP A 161 3.08 12.25 15.28
CA ASP A 161 2.62 12.58 13.93
C ASP A 161 1.09 12.58 13.83
N TRP A 162 0.49 13.76 13.87
CA TRP A 162 -0.96 13.92 13.72
C TRP A 162 -1.50 13.31 12.41
N GLY A 163 -0.71 13.32 11.34
CA GLY A 163 -1.11 12.73 10.05
C GLY A 163 -1.22 11.20 10.12
N LEU A 164 -0.35 10.54 10.90
CA LEU A 164 -0.46 9.10 11.15
C LEU A 164 -1.69 8.80 12.00
N ARG A 165 -1.95 9.59 13.07
CA ARG A 165 -3.17 9.45 13.88
C ARG A 165 -4.43 9.66 13.04
N TYR A 166 -4.43 10.64 12.13
CA TYR A 166 -5.52 10.85 11.18
C TYR A 166 -5.74 9.64 10.27
N ALA A 167 -4.67 9.11 9.66
CA ALA A 167 -4.75 7.93 8.79
C ALA A 167 -5.29 6.70 9.53
N ALA A 168 -4.84 6.49 10.77
CA ALA A 168 -5.33 5.42 11.64
C ALA A 168 -6.82 5.59 11.97
N ALA A 169 -7.26 6.81 12.32
CA ALA A 169 -8.67 7.10 12.58
C ALA A 169 -9.56 6.80 11.36
N VAL A 170 -9.12 7.18 10.16
CA VAL A 170 -9.84 6.87 8.91
C VAL A 170 -9.93 5.36 8.70
N SER A 171 -8.84 4.62 8.90
CA SER A 171 -8.79 3.17 8.73
C SER A 171 -9.69 2.42 9.74
N LEU A 172 -9.64 2.79 11.01
CA LEU A 172 -10.53 2.23 12.03
C LEU A 172 -12.00 2.51 11.74
N GLN A 173 -12.33 3.70 11.22
CA GLN A 173 -13.68 4.02 10.81
C GLN A 173 -14.17 3.12 9.67
N GLU A 174 -13.31 2.82 8.70
CA GLU A 174 -13.66 1.99 7.54
C GLU A 174 -13.82 0.52 7.90
N ILE A 175 -13.01 -0.02 8.84
CA ILE A 175 -13.16 -1.38 9.38
C ILE A 175 -14.51 -1.52 10.10
N ALA A 176 -14.95 -0.51 10.84
CA ALA A 176 -16.27 -0.33 11.43
C ALA A 176 -16.74 -1.45 12.39
N THR A 177 -15.88 -2.35 12.84
CA THR A 177 -16.23 -3.35 13.86
C THR A 177 -16.51 -2.69 15.22
N PRO A 178 -17.17 -3.39 16.17
CA PRO A 178 -17.36 -2.87 17.53
C PRO A 178 -16.03 -2.52 18.22
N GLU A 179 -14.98 -3.31 17.99
CA GLU A 179 -13.64 -3.08 18.51
C GLU A 179 -13.01 -1.81 17.92
N ALA A 180 -13.07 -1.61 16.60
CA ALA A 180 -12.58 -0.40 15.94
C ALA A 180 -13.33 0.86 16.42
N LYS A 181 -14.65 0.76 16.66
CA LYS A 181 -15.45 1.84 17.22
C LYS A 181 -15.03 2.18 18.66
N ALA A 182 -14.76 1.18 19.49
CA ALA A 182 -14.25 1.38 20.85
C ALA A 182 -12.89 2.11 20.83
N ALA A 183 -11.98 1.72 19.93
CA ALA A 183 -10.70 2.38 19.75
C ALA A 183 -10.86 3.87 19.36
N LEU A 184 -11.77 4.18 18.44
CA LEU A 184 -12.09 5.57 18.05
C LEU A 184 -12.65 6.37 19.23
N GLN A 185 -13.50 5.78 20.10
CA GLN A 185 -14.03 6.45 21.26
C GLN A 185 -12.93 6.79 22.29
N VAL A 186 -11.98 5.88 22.49
CA VAL A 186 -10.79 6.14 23.31
C VAL A 186 -9.96 7.29 22.72
N GLY A 187 -9.71 7.24 21.40
CA GLY A 187 -8.99 8.29 20.67
C GLY A 187 -9.68 9.65 20.81
N LEU A 188 -11.01 9.73 20.68
CA LEU A 188 -11.77 10.97 20.81
C LEU A 188 -11.54 11.66 22.18
N ASN A 189 -11.43 10.86 23.24
CA ASN A 189 -11.24 11.38 24.58
C ASN A 189 -9.83 11.93 24.84
N GLN A 190 -8.83 11.46 24.10
CA GLN A 190 -7.41 11.79 24.32
C GLN A 190 -6.83 12.74 23.26
N GLU A 191 -7.46 12.84 22.06
CA GLU A 191 -6.91 13.58 20.95
C GLU A 191 -6.98 15.10 21.17
N ALA A 192 -5.82 15.75 21.06
CA ALA A 192 -5.67 17.20 21.22
C ALA A 192 -5.71 17.94 19.86
N ASP A 193 -5.29 17.28 18.76
CA ASP A 193 -5.28 17.90 17.44
C ASP A 193 -6.72 18.05 16.93
N LYS A 194 -7.07 19.27 16.53
CA LYS A 194 -8.44 19.60 16.12
C LYS A 194 -8.88 18.89 14.84
N VAL A 195 -7.96 18.62 13.91
CA VAL A 195 -8.26 17.98 12.63
C VAL A 195 -8.54 16.49 12.86
N VAL A 196 -7.68 15.82 13.62
CA VAL A 196 -7.85 14.40 13.98
C VAL A 196 -9.11 14.22 14.84
N ARG A 197 -9.32 15.08 15.85
CA ARG A 197 -10.49 15.06 16.71
C ARG A 197 -11.79 15.23 15.91
N SER A 198 -11.85 16.19 14.99
CA SER A 198 -13.01 16.38 14.10
C SER A 198 -13.28 15.16 13.25
N ARG A 199 -12.23 14.52 12.72
CA ARG A 199 -12.37 13.27 11.95
C ARG A 199 -12.99 12.15 12.77
N ILE A 200 -12.53 11.96 14.00
CA ILE A 200 -13.07 10.93 14.90
C ILE A 200 -14.52 11.23 15.29
N SER A 201 -14.84 12.48 15.66
CA SER A 201 -16.19 12.89 16.05
C SER A 201 -17.22 12.59 14.96
N THR A 202 -16.92 12.95 13.70
CA THR A 202 -17.79 12.66 12.56
C THR A 202 -18.07 11.16 12.42
N SER A 203 -17.13 10.32 12.82
CA SER A 203 -17.25 8.86 12.76
C SER A 203 -18.12 8.31 13.88
N VAL A 204 -18.00 8.86 15.07
CA VAL A 204 -18.78 8.45 16.26
C VAL A 204 -20.25 8.89 16.14
N GLU A 205 -20.50 10.12 15.68
CA GLU A 205 -21.85 10.66 15.52
C GLU A 205 -22.70 9.91 14.48
N LYS A 206 -22.11 9.51 13.35
CA LYS A 206 -22.80 8.70 12.34
C LYS A 206 -23.27 7.34 12.86
N ASN A 207 -22.57 6.80 13.86
CA ASN A 207 -22.91 5.51 14.45
C ASN A 207 -24.02 5.59 15.52
N LEU A 208 -24.35 6.79 16.03
CA LEU A 208 -25.44 7.01 16.99
C LEU A 208 -26.79 7.25 16.28
N SER A 209 -26.78 7.44 14.95
CA SER A 209 -27.96 7.76 14.15
C SER A 209 -28.56 6.52 13.44
N HIS A 210 -28.07 5.34 13.72
CA HIS A 210 -28.57 4.05 13.24
C HIS A 210 -28.75 3.07 14.39
#